data_6a0c4dcd379fcb23c0dfc48c14ea94ef
#
_entry.id   6a0c4dcd379fcb23c0dfc48c14ea94ef
#
_cell.length_a   1.000
_cell.length_b   1.000
_cell.length_c   1.000
_cell.angle_alpha   90.00
_cell.angle_beta   90.00
_cell.angle_gamma   90.00
#
_symmetry.space_group_name_H-M   'P 1'
#
loop_
_entity.id
_entity.type
_entity.pdbx_description
1 polymer ?
#
loop_
_entity_poly.entity_id
_entity_poly.type
_entity_poly.pdbx_seq_one_letter_code
_entity_poly.pdbx_strand_id
1 'polypeptide(L)'
;MGGKVLVDTSVWVEFFNGVESPQTEYLKQSIQDDQPLYLCPIIIQEVLQGIRSDKDYENVKDSLFAFSIPDWNPIEAAIAAAQLYRGLRKKGITIRKSNDCLIAAFAQRFDLAVLHSDRDFSIMAEHGIIRVISFRTT
;
A
#
# COMPACT_ATOMS: atom_id res chain seq x y z
N MET A 1 -0.41 -4.45 19.59
CA MET A 1 0.87 -3.95 19.11
C MET A 1 0.83 -3.63 17.66
N GLY A 2 0.90 -2.38 17.34
CA GLY A 2 0.93 -1.97 15.96
C GLY A 2 2.32 -2.18 15.36
N GLY A 3 2.47 -3.13 14.46
CA GLY A 3 3.64 -3.18 13.62
C GLY A 3 3.64 -2.02 12.64
N LYS A 4 4.70 -1.92 11.85
CA LYS A 4 4.80 -0.94 10.78
C LYS A 4 3.89 -1.35 9.62
N VAL A 5 3.07 -0.43 9.13
CA VAL A 5 2.05 -0.71 8.12
C VAL A 5 2.24 0.21 6.92
N LEU A 6 2.29 -0.41 5.74
CA LEU A 6 2.27 0.27 4.45
C LEU A 6 0.83 0.30 3.96
N VAL A 7 0.28 1.49 3.76
CA VAL A 7 -1.12 1.65 3.35
C VAL A 7 -1.18 1.79 1.83
N ASP A 8 -1.83 0.80 1.18
CA ASP A 8 -1.97 0.78 -0.27
C ASP A 8 -2.90 1.89 -0.76
N THR A 9 -2.71 2.26 -2.02
CA THR A 9 -3.54 3.24 -2.73
C THR A 9 -5.02 2.95 -2.59
N SER A 10 -5.44 1.69 -2.69
CA SER A 10 -6.85 1.30 -2.61
C SER A 10 -7.52 1.78 -1.34
N VAL A 11 -6.83 1.70 -0.21
CA VAL A 11 -7.38 2.12 1.09
C VAL A 11 -7.42 3.64 1.19
N TRP A 12 -6.37 4.33 0.73
CA TRP A 12 -6.36 5.79 0.72
C TRP A 12 -7.51 6.36 -0.11
N VAL A 13 -7.73 5.80 -1.31
CA VAL A 13 -8.82 6.23 -2.19
C VAL A 13 -10.18 6.02 -1.53
N GLU A 14 -10.41 4.86 -0.93
CA GLU A 14 -11.63 4.58 -0.19
C GLU A 14 -11.83 5.56 0.97
N PHE A 15 -10.76 5.82 1.71
CA PHE A 15 -10.79 6.72 2.87
C PHE A 15 -11.18 8.15 2.45
N PHE A 16 -10.54 8.67 1.40
CA PHE A 16 -10.84 10.02 0.92
C PHE A 16 -12.22 10.14 0.27
N ASN A 17 -12.77 9.02 -0.23
CA ASN A 17 -14.12 8.98 -0.80
C ASN A 17 -15.20 8.68 0.24
N GLY A 18 -14.85 8.61 1.51
CA GLY A 18 -15.82 8.38 2.58
C GLY A 18 -16.37 6.98 2.65
N VAL A 19 -15.69 6.00 2.02
CA VAL A 19 -16.12 4.60 2.08
C VAL A 19 -15.85 4.05 3.47
N GLU A 20 -16.88 3.41 4.06
CA GLU A 20 -16.74 2.74 5.34
C GLU A 20 -16.44 1.26 5.10
N SER A 21 -15.33 0.79 5.64
CA SER A 21 -14.88 -0.59 5.51
C SER A 21 -13.98 -0.93 6.69
N PRO A 22 -13.71 -2.23 6.94
CA PRO A 22 -12.72 -2.60 7.96
C PRO A 22 -11.37 -1.95 7.70
N GLN A 23 -10.96 -1.83 6.44
CA GLN A 23 -9.68 -1.24 6.05
C GLN A 23 -9.64 0.27 6.37
N THR A 24 -10.66 1.02 5.98
CA THR A 24 -10.69 2.46 6.26
C THR A 24 -10.84 2.75 7.76
N GLU A 25 -11.55 1.90 8.47
CA GLU A 25 -11.66 2.03 9.93
C GLU A 25 -10.30 1.76 10.59
N TYR A 26 -9.56 0.76 10.13
CA TYR A 26 -8.20 0.49 10.60
C TYR A 26 -7.29 1.69 10.36
N LEU A 27 -7.35 2.27 9.16
CA LEU A 27 -6.56 3.45 8.82
C LEU A 27 -6.90 4.64 9.73
N LYS A 28 -8.18 4.91 9.90
CA LYS A 28 -8.66 6.00 10.75
C LYS A 28 -8.20 5.84 12.19
N GLN A 29 -8.35 4.63 12.75
CA GLN A 29 -7.93 4.35 14.11
C GLN A 29 -6.42 4.47 14.27
N SER A 30 -5.66 4.00 13.26
CA SER A 30 -4.20 4.10 13.27
C SER A 30 -3.73 5.55 13.28
N ILE A 31 -4.39 6.41 12.52
CA ILE A 31 -4.09 7.85 12.52
C ILE A 31 -4.39 8.46 13.88
N GLN A 32 -5.53 8.14 14.47
CA GLN A 32 -5.92 8.65 15.77
C GLN A 32 -4.97 8.22 16.89
N ASP A 33 -4.47 6.99 16.79
CA ASP A 33 -3.56 6.40 17.78
C ASP A 33 -2.08 6.71 17.51
N ASP A 34 -1.81 7.52 16.50
CA ASP A 34 -0.46 7.89 16.09
C ASP A 34 0.44 6.68 15.82
N GLN A 35 -0.13 5.64 15.20
CA GLN A 35 0.59 4.43 14.83
C GLN A 35 1.50 4.67 13.62
N PRO A 36 2.65 3.96 13.53
CA PRO A 36 3.55 4.16 12.39
C PRO A 36 2.91 3.67 11.08
N LEU A 37 2.62 4.62 10.20
CA LEU A 37 2.11 4.36 8.85
C LEU A 37 3.13 4.79 7.82
N TYR A 38 3.22 4.00 6.75
CA TYR A 38 4.24 4.17 5.73
C TYR A 38 3.61 4.30 4.35
N LEU A 39 4.29 5.05 3.50
CA LEU A 39 3.98 5.20 2.09
C LEU A 39 5.22 4.85 1.28
N CYS A 40 5.03 4.64 -0.01
CA CYS A 40 6.13 4.61 -0.97
C CYS A 40 5.78 5.52 -2.15
N PRO A 41 6.77 5.93 -2.95
CA PRO A 41 6.55 6.95 -3.98
C PRO A 41 5.41 6.64 -4.96
N ILE A 42 5.25 5.39 -5.38
CA ILE A 42 4.18 5.03 -6.33
C ILE A 42 2.79 5.22 -5.72
N ILE A 43 2.64 4.99 -4.43
CA ILE A 43 1.35 5.21 -3.74
C ILE A 43 1.02 6.71 -3.74
N ILE A 44 2.00 7.54 -3.45
CA ILE A 44 1.81 9.01 -3.48
C ILE A 44 1.33 9.43 -4.87
N GLN A 45 1.99 8.95 -5.92
CA GLN A 45 1.60 9.25 -7.29
C GLN A 45 0.18 8.80 -7.59
N GLU A 46 -0.15 7.56 -7.27
CA GLU A 46 -1.47 6.99 -7.57
C GLU A 46 -2.59 7.71 -6.83
N VAL A 47 -2.37 8.07 -5.58
CA VAL A 47 -3.36 8.80 -4.79
C VAL A 47 -3.57 10.19 -5.38
N LEU A 48 -2.49 10.94 -5.60
CA LEU A 48 -2.59 12.33 -6.03
C LEU A 48 -3.12 12.49 -7.45
N GLN A 49 -2.73 11.59 -8.36
CA GLN A 49 -3.20 11.70 -9.75
C GLN A 49 -4.71 11.48 -9.89
N GLY A 50 -5.34 10.83 -8.92
CA GLY A 50 -6.77 10.58 -8.93
C GLY A 50 -7.61 11.75 -8.40
N ILE A 51 -7.01 12.76 -7.80
CA ILE A 51 -7.73 13.88 -7.20
C ILE A 51 -7.92 14.98 -8.25
N ARG A 52 -9.18 15.41 -8.44
CA ARG A 52 -9.53 16.38 -9.49
C ARG A 52 -9.53 17.81 -9.02
N SER A 53 -10.01 18.10 -7.82
CA SER A 53 -10.06 19.44 -7.26
C SER A 53 -8.67 19.89 -6.83
N ASP A 54 -8.25 21.07 -7.25
CA ASP A 54 -6.94 21.63 -6.85
C ASP A 54 -6.83 21.81 -5.34
N LYS A 55 -7.91 22.22 -4.70
CA LYS A 55 -7.95 22.39 -3.25
C LYS A 55 -7.75 21.08 -2.53
N ASP A 56 -8.47 20.04 -2.94
CA ASP A 56 -8.34 18.71 -2.34
C ASP A 56 -6.95 18.13 -2.60
N TYR A 57 -6.42 18.35 -3.80
CA TYR A 57 -5.07 17.92 -4.16
C TYR A 57 -4.02 18.52 -3.20
N GLU A 58 -4.05 19.80 -2.96
CA GLU A 58 -3.10 20.45 -2.04
C GLU A 58 -3.26 19.94 -0.61
N ASN A 59 -4.50 19.78 -0.14
CA ASN A 59 -4.78 19.30 1.20
C ASN A 59 -4.29 17.86 1.41
N VAL A 60 -4.56 16.99 0.44
CA VAL A 60 -4.13 15.58 0.53
C VAL A 60 -2.62 15.47 0.42
N LYS A 61 -2.01 16.22 -0.50
CA LYS A 61 -0.56 16.23 -0.67
C LYS A 61 0.13 16.59 0.65
N ASP A 62 -0.31 17.66 1.30
CA ASP A 62 0.26 18.10 2.56
C ASP A 62 0.07 17.04 3.66
N SER A 63 -1.10 16.40 3.69
CA SER A 63 -1.41 15.34 4.67
C SER A 63 -0.52 14.12 4.50
N LEU A 64 -0.19 13.74 3.27
CA LEU A 64 0.63 12.56 3.00
C LEU A 64 2.06 12.72 3.53
N PHE A 65 2.57 13.93 3.60
CA PHE A 65 3.91 14.16 4.15
C PHE A 65 4.02 13.93 5.66
N ALA A 66 2.91 13.75 6.36
CA ALA A 66 2.92 13.39 7.78
C ALA A 66 3.35 11.94 8.02
N PHE A 67 3.36 11.11 6.98
CA PHE A 67 3.68 9.68 7.09
C PHE A 67 5.10 9.39 6.63
N SER A 68 5.64 8.26 7.08
CA SER A 68 7.02 7.87 6.76
C SER A 68 7.13 7.33 5.34
N ILE A 69 8.16 7.76 4.62
CA ILE A 69 8.45 7.29 3.27
C ILE A 69 9.86 6.70 3.30
N PRO A 70 10.01 5.36 3.22
CA PRO A 70 11.33 4.74 3.23
C PRO A 70 12.14 5.15 2.01
N ASP A 71 13.43 5.40 2.20
CA ASP A 71 14.33 5.73 1.12
C ASP A 71 14.94 4.45 0.55
N TRP A 72 14.75 4.25 -0.73
CA TRP A 72 15.27 3.08 -1.45
C TRP A 72 15.69 3.52 -2.84
N ASN A 73 16.87 3.05 -3.26
CA ASN A 73 17.36 3.31 -4.60
C ASN A 73 16.30 2.87 -5.63
N PRO A 74 15.83 3.77 -6.51
CA PRO A 74 14.72 3.44 -7.42
C PRO A 74 15.05 2.34 -8.42
N ILE A 75 16.31 2.19 -8.80
CA ILE A 75 16.71 1.12 -9.71
C ILE A 75 16.65 -0.23 -8.99
N GLU A 76 17.15 -0.30 -7.78
CA GLU A 76 17.05 -1.52 -6.96
C GLU A 76 15.61 -1.90 -6.71
N ALA A 77 14.76 -0.92 -6.41
CA ALA A 77 13.33 -1.14 -6.20
C ALA A 77 12.65 -1.71 -7.45
N ALA A 78 12.97 -1.14 -8.62
CA ALA A 78 12.43 -1.60 -9.89
C ALA A 78 12.83 -3.05 -10.18
N ILE A 79 14.10 -3.40 -9.93
CA ILE A 79 14.58 -4.76 -10.13
C ILE A 79 13.87 -5.73 -9.18
N ALA A 80 13.74 -5.37 -7.92
CA ALA A 80 13.04 -6.20 -6.93
C ALA A 80 11.58 -6.44 -7.34
N ALA A 81 10.88 -5.40 -7.80
CA ALA A 81 9.51 -5.52 -8.27
C ALA A 81 9.41 -6.45 -9.49
N ALA A 82 10.33 -6.32 -10.43
CA ALA A 82 10.37 -7.18 -11.62
C ALA A 82 10.60 -8.64 -11.24
N GLN A 83 11.48 -8.89 -10.27
CA GLN A 83 11.76 -10.25 -9.79
C GLN A 83 10.51 -10.87 -9.14
N LEU A 84 9.77 -10.09 -8.36
CA LEU A 84 8.51 -10.55 -7.76
C LEU A 84 7.49 -10.93 -8.84
N TYR A 85 7.30 -10.06 -9.81
CA TYR A 85 6.35 -10.29 -10.92
C TYR A 85 6.71 -11.56 -11.68
N ARG A 86 7.99 -11.71 -12.04
CA ARG A 86 8.47 -12.88 -12.78
C ARG A 86 8.35 -14.16 -11.96
N GLY A 87 8.67 -14.10 -10.68
CA GLY A 87 8.57 -15.25 -9.78
C GLY A 87 7.14 -15.76 -9.65
N LEU A 88 6.18 -14.86 -9.52
CA LEU A 88 4.76 -15.20 -9.47
C LEU A 88 4.28 -15.78 -10.81
N ARG A 89 4.68 -15.16 -11.91
CA ARG A 89 4.32 -15.64 -13.25
C ARG A 89 4.81 -17.07 -13.48
N LYS A 90 6.01 -17.42 -13.01
CA LYS A 90 6.54 -18.79 -13.09
C LYS A 90 5.69 -19.80 -12.34
N LYS A 91 4.95 -19.34 -11.32
CA LYS A 91 4.01 -20.16 -10.58
C LYS A 91 2.59 -20.14 -11.18
N GLY A 92 2.43 -19.54 -12.35
CA GLY A 92 1.13 -19.42 -13.02
C GLY A 92 0.28 -18.27 -12.50
N ILE A 93 0.85 -17.33 -11.77
CA ILE A 93 0.12 -16.21 -11.18
C ILE A 93 0.53 -14.91 -11.90
N THR A 94 -0.45 -14.24 -12.50
CA THR A 94 -0.24 -12.95 -13.13
C THR A 94 -0.87 -11.86 -12.27
N ILE A 95 -0.04 -10.90 -11.85
CA ILE A 95 -0.50 -9.72 -11.13
C ILE A 95 -0.98 -8.69 -12.16
N ARG A 96 -2.23 -8.25 -12.05
CA ARG A 96 -2.85 -7.37 -13.06
C ARG A 96 -2.21 -5.99 -13.11
N LYS A 97 -1.82 -5.46 -11.96
CA LYS A 97 -1.17 -4.15 -11.87
C LYS A 97 0.26 -4.35 -11.42
N SER A 98 1.20 -4.12 -12.33
CA SER A 98 2.63 -4.30 -12.01
C SER A 98 3.09 -3.42 -10.85
N ASN A 99 2.45 -2.26 -10.63
CA ASN A 99 2.75 -1.40 -9.50
C ASN A 99 2.53 -2.07 -8.15
N ASP A 100 1.63 -3.06 -8.07
CA ASP A 100 1.41 -3.82 -6.84
C ASP A 100 2.65 -4.63 -6.46
N CYS A 101 3.43 -5.09 -7.45
CA CYS A 101 4.70 -5.74 -7.17
C CYS A 101 5.74 -4.76 -6.62
N LEU A 102 5.71 -3.51 -7.06
CA LEU A 102 6.59 -2.48 -6.50
C LEU A 102 6.24 -2.19 -5.05
N ILE A 103 4.96 -2.07 -4.74
CA ILE A 103 4.48 -1.87 -3.36
C ILE A 103 4.88 -3.07 -2.50
N ALA A 104 4.67 -4.28 -3.00
CA ALA A 104 5.06 -5.50 -2.30
C ALA A 104 6.58 -5.56 -2.05
N ALA A 105 7.38 -5.12 -3.01
CA ALA A 105 8.83 -5.06 -2.86
C ALA A 105 9.25 -4.13 -1.72
N PHE A 106 8.60 -2.95 -1.59
CA PHE A 106 8.81 -2.05 -0.45
C PHE A 106 8.43 -2.72 0.86
N ALA A 107 7.31 -3.43 0.89
CA ALA A 107 6.86 -4.13 2.09
C ALA A 107 7.88 -5.18 2.54
N GLN A 108 8.45 -5.94 1.61
CA GLN A 108 9.50 -6.91 1.92
C GLN A 108 10.78 -6.24 2.41
N ARG A 109 11.23 -5.21 1.69
CA ARG A 109 12.51 -4.54 1.96
C ARG A 109 12.54 -3.91 3.35
N PHE A 110 11.43 -3.35 3.78
CA PHE A 110 11.33 -2.61 5.05
C PHE A 110 10.51 -3.33 6.12
N ASP A 111 10.15 -4.58 5.86
CA ASP A 111 9.39 -5.42 6.80
C ASP A 111 8.08 -4.76 7.25
N LEU A 112 7.27 -4.36 6.28
CA LEU A 112 5.99 -3.71 6.50
C LEU A 112 4.84 -4.67 6.20
N ALA A 113 3.80 -4.66 7.02
CA ALA A 113 2.55 -5.31 6.68
C ALA A 113 1.75 -4.37 5.77
N VAL A 114 1.01 -4.92 4.81
CA VAL A 114 0.24 -4.12 3.85
C VAL A 114 -1.22 -4.05 4.25
N LEU A 115 -1.74 -2.85 4.35
CA LEU A 115 -3.18 -2.60 4.50
C LEU A 115 -3.75 -2.31 3.10
N HIS A 116 -4.69 -3.15 2.63
CA HIS A 116 -5.18 -3.09 1.25
C HIS A 116 -6.64 -3.51 1.13
N SER A 117 -7.22 -3.15 -0.01
CA SER A 117 -8.54 -3.61 -0.46
C SER A 117 -8.44 -4.24 -1.85
N ASP A 118 -7.27 -4.76 -2.23
CA ASP A 118 -7.00 -5.31 -3.55
C ASP A 118 -6.67 -6.79 -3.45
N ARG A 119 -7.34 -7.59 -4.26
CA ARG A 119 -7.21 -9.04 -4.31
C ARG A 119 -5.77 -9.50 -4.58
N ASP A 120 -5.01 -8.76 -5.40
CA ASP A 120 -3.65 -9.15 -5.76
C ASP A 120 -2.73 -9.22 -4.54
N PHE A 121 -2.93 -8.36 -3.55
CA PHE A 121 -2.17 -8.44 -2.30
C PHE A 121 -2.55 -9.66 -1.47
N SER A 122 -3.83 -10.05 -1.48
CA SER A 122 -4.26 -11.30 -0.82
C SER A 122 -3.57 -12.51 -1.44
N ILE A 123 -3.48 -12.54 -2.78
CA ILE A 123 -2.79 -13.62 -3.50
C ILE A 123 -1.32 -13.66 -3.12
N MET A 124 -0.64 -12.52 -3.09
CA MET A 124 0.76 -12.46 -2.69
C MET A 124 0.96 -12.92 -1.24
N ALA A 125 0.04 -12.57 -0.35
CA ALA A 125 0.10 -13.02 1.05
C ALA A 125 -0.05 -14.53 1.17
N GLU A 126 -0.96 -15.13 0.40
CA GLU A 126 -1.17 -16.58 0.36
C GLU A 126 0.09 -17.33 -0.08
N HIS A 127 0.91 -16.72 -0.92
CA HIS A 127 2.16 -17.30 -1.40
C HIS A 127 3.38 -16.91 -0.56
N GLY A 128 3.14 -16.30 0.60
CA GLY A 128 4.21 -15.96 1.53
C GLY A 128 5.11 -14.81 1.08
N ILE A 129 4.68 -14.02 0.09
CA ILE A 129 5.45 -12.91 -0.46
C ILE A 129 5.48 -11.72 0.49
N ILE A 130 4.33 -11.41 1.08
CA ILE A 130 4.17 -10.27 2.00
C ILE A 130 3.28 -10.67 3.18
N ARG A 131 3.30 -9.86 4.23
CA ARG A 131 2.30 -9.91 5.29
C ARG A 131 1.25 -8.85 5.02
N VAL A 132 0.01 -9.15 5.33
CA VAL A 132 -1.10 -8.22 5.17
C VAL A 132 -1.86 -8.10 6.48
N ILE A 133 -2.56 -6.98 6.64
CA ILE A 133 -3.50 -6.81 7.74
C ILE A 133 -4.77 -7.56 7.35
N SER A 134 -5.14 -8.54 8.18
CA SER A 134 -6.28 -9.39 7.93
C SER A 134 -7.47 -8.98 8.78
N PHE A 135 -8.66 -9.11 8.22
CA PHE A 135 -9.91 -8.80 8.91
C PHE A 135 -10.77 -10.05 8.95
N ARG A 136 -11.38 -10.29 10.12
CA ARG A 136 -12.29 -11.43 10.25
C ARG A 136 -13.59 -11.13 9.53
N THR A 137 -14.01 -12.09 8.71
CA THR A 137 -15.38 -12.13 8.20
C THR A 137 -16.19 -13.03 9.12
N THR A 138 -17.29 -12.51 9.63
CA THR A 138 -18.23 -13.30 10.43
C THR A 138 -19.41 -13.73 9.60
#